data_72162f475cc794a26897a127a710d85a
#
_entry.id   72162f475cc794a26897a127a710d85a
#
_cell.length_a   1.000
_cell.length_b   1.000
_cell.length_c   1.000
_cell.angle_alpha   90.00
_cell.angle_beta   90.00
_cell.angle_gamma   90.00
#
_symmetry.space_group_name_H-M   'P 1'
#
loop_
_entity.id
_entity.type
_entity.pdbx_description
1 polymer ?
#
loop_
_entity_poly.entity_id
_entity_poly.type
_entity_poly.pdbx_seq_one_letter_code
_entity_poly.pdbx_strand_id
1 'polypeptide(L)'
;IGYAGNCQSKENILIPQIEYLTNDSWMDISCLSGPNGWPILHQASYSKGYLFVLTIPENFADLYNLPEPVLHRIRTVISQDISVRIEAPSQVSLFVYDNGSFIVESFLPEETSVKILVDKNTLKIQDVLANEEITTVPSKGDRIWGRQLIDNASIEIKLKPHSFKVF
;
A
#
# COMPACT_ATOMS: atom_id res chain seq x y z
N ILE A 1 9.51 -18.09 -0.89
CA ILE A 1 10.34 -16.93 -0.54
C ILE A 1 10.08 -15.90 -1.63
N GLY A 2 9.32 -14.86 -1.30
CA GLY A 2 9.13 -13.70 -2.19
C GLY A 2 10.33 -12.78 -2.03
N TYR A 3 11.02 -12.48 -3.11
CA TYR A 3 12.03 -11.43 -3.09
C TYR A 3 11.32 -10.08 -3.26
N ALA A 4 11.40 -9.23 -2.24
CA ALA A 4 11.20 -7.82 -2.45
C ALA A 4 12.43 -7.30 -3.19
N GLY A 5 12.23 -6.52 -4.26
CA GLY A 5 13.33 -5.86 -4.95
C GLY A 5 13.99 -4.81 -4.06
N ASN A 6 15.23 -4.51 -4.32
CA ASN A 6 15.90 -3.38 -3.67
C ASN A 6 15.41 -2.07 -4.30
N CYS A 7 15.08 -1.11 -3.45
CA CYS A 7 14.71 0.24 -3.87
C CYS A 7 15.43 1.26 -2.99
N GLN A 8 15.60 2.48 -3.50
CA GLN A 8 16.29 3.55 -2.80
C GLN A 8 15.38 4.78 -2.71
N SER A 9 15.32 5.40 -1.53
CA SER A 9 14.66 6.69 -1.36
C SER A 9 15.45 7.80 -2.06
N LYS A 10 14.75 8.81 -2.55
CA LYS A 10 15.37 9.99 -3.15
C LYS A 10 16.06 10.87 -2.11
N GLU A 11 15.49 10.90 -0.90
CA GLU A 11 15.96 11.68 0.23
C GLU A 11 16.52 10.77 1.33
N ASN A 12 17.38 11.32 2.18
CA ASN A 12 17.86 10.64 3.37
C ASN A 12 16.75 10.64 4.42
N ILE A 13 16.34 9.44 4.84
CA ILE A 13 15.29 9.25 5.84
C ILE A 13 15.94 8.72 7.11
N LEU A 14 15.75 9.42 8.23
CA LEU A 14 16.19 8.94 9.54
C LEU A 14 15.12 8.04 10.14
N ILE A 15 15.46 6.77 10.33
CA ILE A 15 14.57 5.75 10.87
C ILE A 15 15.16 5.25 12.19
N PRO A 16 14.37 5.18 13.27
CA PRO A 16 14.82 4.56 14.52
C PRO A 16 15.28 3.12 14.31
N GLN A 17 16.39 2.76 14.92
CA GLN A 17 16.90 1.40 14.87
C GLN A 17 16.25 0.58 15.98
N ILE A 18 15.47 -0.42 15.61
CA ILE A 18 14.77 -1.31 16.52
C ILE A 18 15.32 -2.72 16.37
N GLU A 19 15.64 -3.34 17.50
CA GLU A 19 16.02 -4.75 17.55
C GLU A 19 14.89 -5.55 18.22
N TYR A 20 14.56 -6.69 17.62
CA TYR A 20 13.61 -7.63 18.19
C TYR A 20 14.36 -8.82 18.79
N LEU A 21 14.03 -9.15 20.02
CA LEU A 21 14.71 -10.19 20.79
C LEU A 21 14.14 -11.61 20.55
N THR A 22 13.12 -11.73 19.70
CA THR A 22 12.48 -13.02 19.41
C THR A 22 12.81 -13.51 18.02
N ASN A 23 12.95 -14.84 17.87
CA ASN A 23 13.20 -15.47 16.57
C ASN A 23 11.91 -15.75 15.78
N ASP A 24 10.74 -15.41 16.33
CA ASP A 24 9.42 -15.72 15.74
C ASP A 24 8.90 -14.61 14.83
N SER A 25 9.74 -13.64 14.53
CA SER A 25 9.39 -12.44 13.83
C SER A 25 10.14 -12.32 12.50
N TRP A 26 9.53 -11.65 11.54
CA TRP A 26 10.07 -11.47 10.20
C TRP A 26 10.14 -9.99 9.84
N MET A 27 11.25 -9.59 9.25
CA MET A 27 11.38 -8.29 8.62
C MET A 27 10.71 -8.37 7.25
N ASP A 28 9.55 -7.74 7.09
CA ASP A 28 8.86 -7.64 5.80
C ASP A 28 9.51 -6.55 4.93
N ILE A 29 9.88 -5.44 5.56
CA ILE A 29 10.67 -4.37 4.93
C ILE A 29 11.82 -4.02 5.87
N SER A 30 13.03 -3.95 5.32
CA SER A 30 14.21 -3.52 6.06
C SER A 30 14.95 -2.42 5.29
N CYS A 31 15.55 -1.49 6.02
CA CYS A 31 16.54 -0.59 5.46
C CYS A 31 17.94 -1.15 5.69
N LEU A 32 18.79 -1.04 4.67
CA LEU A 32 20.18 -1.45 4.76
C LEU A 32 21.02 -0.24 5.16
N SER A 33 21.48 -0.23 6.40
CA SER A 33 22.55 0.66 6.83
C SER A 33 23.62 -0.19 7.50
N GLY A 34 24.57 -0.67 6.69
CA GLY A 34 25.59 -1.60 7.15
C GLY A 34 25.24 -3.08 6.88
N PRO A 35 25.98 -4.04 7.47
CA PRO A 35 25.82 -5.46 7.15
C PRO A 35 24.51 -6.09 7.66
N ASN A 36 23.86 -5.44 8.61
CA ASN A 36 22.57 -5.88 9.18
C ASN A 36 21.48 -4.90 8.80
N GLY A 37 20.38 -5.41 8.23
CA GLY A 37 19.20 -4.59 7.96
C GLY A 37 18.46 -4.25 9.26
N TRP A 38 17.87 -3.06 9.30
CA TRP A 38 16.97 -2.63 10.38
C TRP A 38 15.53 -2.73 9.91
N PRO A 39 14.61 -3.29 10.70
CA PRO A 39 13.23 -3.45 10.29
C PRO A 39 12.51 -2.10 10.19
N ILE A 40 11.86 -1.87 9.05
CA ILE A 40 10.88 -0.80 8.86
C ILE A 40 9.48 -1.34 9.11
N LEU A 41 9.14 -2.45 8.48
CA LEU A 41 7.91 -3.18 8.72
C LEU A 41 8.24 -4.57 9.21
N HIS A 42 7.79 -4.88 10.40
CA HIS A 42 8.02 -6.13 11.09
C HIS A 42 6.72 -6.87 11.28
N GLN A 43 6.75 -8.19 11.14
CA GLN A 43 5.61 -9.07 11.32
C GLN A 43 5.95 -10.17 12.31
N ALA A 44 5.06 -10.45 13.24
CA ALA A 44 5.14 -11.59 14.14
C ALA A 44 3.80 -12.32 14.22
N SER A 45 3.82 -13.62 14.43
CA SER A 45 2.60 -14.37 14.78
C SER A 45 2.17 -14.00 16.20
N TYR A 46 0.90 -13.70 16.40
CA TYR A 46 0.35 -13.38 17.71
C TYR A 46 -1.00 -14.07 17.89
N SER A 47 -1.05 -15.07 18.76
CA SER A 47 -2.24 -15.89 18.98
C SER A 47 -2.77 -16.47 17.66
N LYS A 48 -4.02 -16.17 17.28
CA LYS A 48 -4.66 -16.59 16.02
C LYS A 48 -4.45 -15.61 14.87
N GLY A 49 -3.70 -14.54 15.07
CA GLY A 49 -3.49 -13.47 14.10
C GLY A 49 -2.03 -13.11 13.94
N TYR A 50 -1.80 -11.89 13.48
CA TYR A 50 -0.48 -11.32 13.25
C TYR A 50 -0.39 -9.94 13.90
N LEU A 51 0.78 -9.65 14.43
CA LEU A 51 1.17 -8.32 14.87
C LEU A 51 2.09 -7.73 13.82
N PHE A 52 1.75 -6.54 13.35
CA PHE A 52 2.63 -5.75 12.48
C PHE A 52 3.12 -4.53 13.24
N VAL A 53 4.39 -4.24 13.11
CA VAL A 53 5.02 -3.05 13.70
C VAL A 53 5.68 -2.27 12.58
N LEU A 54 5.18 -1.06 12.36
CA LEU A 54 5.76 -0.10 11.43
C LEU A 54 6.63 0.89 12.21
N THR A 55 7.92 0.94 11.88
CA THR A 55 8.84 1.93 12.41
C THR A 55 8.64 3.25 11.65
N ILE A 56 8.19 4.27 12.35
CA ILE A 56 7.93 5.58 11.77
C ILE A 56 9.23 6.40 11.76
N PRO A 57 9.57 7.08 10.66
CA PRO A 57 10.69 7.99 10.61
C PRO A 57 10.61 9.06 11.70
N GLU A 58 11.76 9.60 12.11
CA GLU A 58 11.84 10.67 13.11
C GLU A 58 11.02 11.89 12.68
N ASN A 59 11.14 12.28 11.40
CA ASN A 59 10.21 13.24 10.81
C ASN A 59 9.06 12.46 10.13
N PHE A 60 7.85 12.60 10.67
CA PHE A 60 6.67 11.90 10.13
C PHE A 60 6.42 12.19 8.64
N ALA A 61 6.74 13.38 8.16
CA ALA A 61 6.59 13.75 6.75
C ALA A 61 7.46 12.92 5.80
N ASP A 62 8.54 12.31 6.31
CA ASP A 62 9.43 11.46 5.51
C ASP A 62 8.77 10.13 5.09
N LEU A 63 7.62 9.79 5.66
CA LEU A 63 6.79 8.69 5.12
C LEU A 63 6.42 8.92 3.66
N TYR A 64 6.22 10.18 3.24
CA TYR A 64 5.92 10.52 1.85
C TYR A 64 7.14 10.39 0.91
N ASN A 65 8.35 10.31 1.48
CA ASN A 65 9.61 10.15 0.74
C ASN A 65 10.02 8.67 0.63
N LEU A 66 9.27 7.76 1.25
CA LEU A 66 9.52 6.32 1.11
C LEU A 66 9.33 5.89 -0.36
N PRO A 67 10.15 4.96 -0.85
CA PRO A 67 10.00 4.41 -2.19
C PRO A 67 8.61 3.82 -2.41
N GLU A 68 8.09 3.96 -3.61
CA GLU A 68 6.75 3.49 -3.97
C GLU A 68 6.48 2.02 -3.62
N PRO A 69 7.41 1.05 -3.89
CA PRO A 69 7.20 -0.34 -3.48
C PRO A 69 7.06 -0.52 -1.97
N VAL A 70 7.76 0.31 -1.17
CA VAL A 70 7.66 0.30 0.29
C VAL A 70 6.29 0.81 0.74
N LEU A 71 5.83 1.92 0.16
CA LEU A 71 4.51 2.48 0.43
C LEU A 71 3.40 1.49 0.06
N HIS A 72 3.51 0.84 -1.10
CA HIS A 72 2.56 -0.21 -1.52
C HIS A 72 2.49 -1.34 -0.49
N ARG A 73 3.64 -1.80 -0.02
CA ARG A 73 3.66 -2.88 0.97
C ARG A 73 3.04 -2.47 2.29
N ILE A 74 3.34 -1.27 2.77
CA ILE A 74 2.71 -0.71 3.98
C ILE A 74 1.20 -0.62 3.79
N ARG A 75 0.74 -0.02 2.68
CA ARG A 75 -0.69 0.08 2.36
C ARG A 75 -1.38 -1.28 2.32
N THR A 76 -0.75 -2.27 1.66
CA THR A 76 -1.28 -3.64 1.59
C THR A 76 -1.50 -4.23 2.97
N VAL A 77 -0.56 -4.01 3.90
CA VAL A 77 -0.64 -4.56 5.27
C VAL A 77 -1.72 -3.86 6.10
N ILE A 78 -1.79 -2.52 6.06
CA ILE A 78 -2.75 -1.77 6.89
C ILE A 78 -4.19 -1.82 6.36
N SER A 79 -4.38 -2.15 5.07
CA SER A 79 -5.69 -2.17 4.41
C SER A 79 -6.20 -3.58 4.10
N GLN A 80 -5.73 -4.61 4.81
CA GLN A 80 -6.10 -6.01 4.53
C GLN A 80 -7.60 -6.28 4.60
N ASP A 81 -8.29 -5.62 5.51
CA ASP A 81 -9.71 -5.83 5.76
C ASP A 81 -10.61 -4.80 5.04
N ILE A 82 -9.99 -3.94 4.20
CA ILE A 82 -10.71 -2.93 3.42
C ILE A 82 -10.99 -3.50 2.03
N SER A 83 -12.24 -3.33 1.56
CA SER A 83 -12.72 -3.85 0.27
C SER A 83 -12.07 -3.20 -0.95
N VAL A 84 -11.53 -1.99 -0.79
CA VAL A 84 -10.88 -1.22 -1.85
C VAL A 84 -9.47 -0.85 -1.42
N ARG A 85 -8.51 -0.98 -2.31
CA ARG A 85 -7.10 -0.60 -2.10
C ARG A 85 -6.55 0.11 -3.33
N ILE A 86 -5.45 0.83 -3.17
CA ILE A 86 -4.78 1.49 -4.30
C ILE A 86 -3.30 1.13 -4.36
N GLU A 87 -2.80 1.02 -5.60
CA GLU A 87 -1.39 1.10 -5.93
C GLU A 87 -1.18 2.47 -6.60
N ALA A 88 -0.48 3.35 -5.91
CA ALA A 88 -0.33 4.75 -6.31
C ALA A 88 0.94 5.35 -5.69
N PRO A 89 1.52 6.40 -6.27
CA PRO A 89 2.59 7.16 -5.65
C PRO A 89 2.21 7.70 -4.26
N SER A 90 3.19 8.27 -3.56
CA SER A 90 2.92 9.09 -2.39
C SER A 90 2.00 10.26 -2.76
N GLN A 91 1.34 10.86 -1.78
CA GLN A 91 0.41 11.99 -1.98
C GLN A 91 -0.82 11.66 -2.85
N VAL A 92 -1.16 10.37 -2.96
CA VAL A 92 -2.46 9.92 -3.45
C VAL A 92 -3.19 9.23 -2.29
N SER A 93 -4.38 9.71 -1.97
CA SER A 93 -5.19 9.24 -0.85
C SER A 93 -6.40 8.44 -1.32
N LEU A 94 -6.82 7.49 -0.49
CA LEU A 94 -8.02 6.70 -0.66
C LEU A 94 -8.92 6.90 0.56
N PHE A 95 -10.18 7.23 0.32
CA PHE A 95 -11.22 7.33 1.34
C PHE A 95 -12.30 6.30 0.99
N VAL A 96 -12.55 5.36 1.89
CA VAL A 96 -13.54 4.29 1.71
C VAL A 96 -14.67 4.48 2.71
N TYR A 97 -15.90 4.40 2.23
CA TYR A 97 -17.12 4.57 3.02
C TYR A 97 -17.87 3.25 3.18
N ASP A 98 -18.66 3.15 4.21
CA ASP A 98 -19.44 1.96 4.58
C ASP A 98 -20.58 1.62 3.61
N ASN A 99 -21.01 2.60 2.81
CA ASN A 99 -22.00 2.43 1.76
C ASN A 99 -21.45 1.83 0.45
N GLY A 100 -20.15 1.46 0.43
CA GLY A 100 -19.49 0.89 -0.72
C GLY A 100 -18.92 1.93 -1.70
N SER A 101 -19.12 3.23 -1.45
CA SER A 101 -18.48 4.28 -2.24
C SER A 101 -17.06 4.55 -1.77
N PHE A 102 -16.24 5.12 -2.64
CA PHE A 102 -14.89 5.54 -2.29
C PHE A 102 -14.41 6.72 -3.14
N ILE A 103 -13.46 7.47 -2.61
CA ILE A 103 -12.82 8.60 -3.27
C ILE A 103 -11.33 8.33 -3.41
N VAL A 104 -10.79 8.62 -4.60
CA VAL A 104 -9.34 8.62 -4.84
C VAL A 104 -8.94 10.05 -5.21
N GLU A 105 -8.03 10.62 -4.42
CA GLU A 105 -7.61 12.02 -4.54
C GLU A 105 -6.09 12.12 -4.71
N SER A 106 -5.66 12.93 -5.68
CA SER A 106 -4.25 13.26 -5.92
C SER A 106 -3.94 14.67 -5.43
N PHE A 107 -2.93 14.79 -4.59
CA PHE A 107 -2.31 16.05 -4.16
C PHE A 107 -1.06 16.39 -4.98
N LEU A 108 -0.75 15.58 -6.00
CA LEU A 108 0.41 15.79 -6.88
C LEU A 108 0.15 16.95 -7.82
N PRO A 109 1.19 17.72 -8.19
CA PRO A 109 1.10 18.81 -9.16
C PRO A 109 1.07 18.32 -10.62
N GLU A 110 1.28 17.03 -10.86
CA GLU A 110 1.24 16.39 -12.18
C GLU A 110 0.15 15.32 -12.28
N GLU A 111 -0.20 14.96 -13.52
CA GLU A 111 -1.08 13.83 -13.79
C GLU A 111 -0.43 12.53 -13.31
N THR A 112 -1.19 11.70 -12.65
CA THR A 112 -0.72 10.41 -12.14
C THR A 112 -1.67 9.27 -12.47
N SER A 113 -1.10 8.08 -12.69
CA SER A 113 -1.86 6.84 -12.85
C SER A 113 -2.03 6.16 -11.50
N VAL A 114 -3.22 5.66 -11.26
CA VAL A 114 -3.58 4.93 -10.05
C VAL A 114 -4.25 3.62 -10.44
N LYS A 115 -3.78 2.52 -9.87
CA LYS A 115 -4.47 1.25 -9.98
C LYS A 115 -5.30 1.03 -8.72
N ILE A 116 -6.59 0.81 -8.93
CA ILE A 116 -7.56 0.52 -7.87
C ILE A 116 -7.79 -0.98 -7.86
N LEU A 117 -7.69 -1.57 -6.68
CA LEU A 117 -7.90 -2.98 -6.41
C LEU A 117 -9.20 -3.14 -5.63
N VAL A 118 -10.09 -4.00 -6.11
CA VAL A 118 -11.38 -4.29 -5.49
C VAL A 118 -11.58 -5.81 -5.34
N ASP A 119 -12.68 -6.23 -4.73
CA ASP A 119 -13.01 -7.65 -4.64
C ASP A 119 -13.03 -8.30 -6.03
N LYS A 120 -12.53 -9.51 -6.13
CA LYS A 120 -12.41 -10.29 -7.38
C LYS A 120 -13.73 -10.49 -8.13
N ASN A 121 -14.86 -10.42 -7.42
CA ASN A 121 -16.18 -10.60 -8.00
C ASN A 121 -16.78 -9.28 -8.50
N THR A 122 -16.12 -8.15 -8.29
CA THR A 122 -16.56 -6.86 -8.80
C THR A 122 -16.28 -6.80 -10.30
N LEU A 123 -17.32 -6.75 -11.11
CA LEU A 123 -17.21 -6.74 -12.57
C LEU A 123 -17.08 -5.32 -13.13
N LYS A 124 -17.68 -4.36 -12.46
CA LYS A 124 -17.74 -2.96 -12.88
C LYS A 124 -17.68 -2.02 -11.69
N ILE A 125 -17.16 -0.83 -11.93
CA ILE A 125 -17.12 0.29 -10.98
C ILE A 125 -17.67 1.51 -11.71
N GLN A 126 -18.51 2.28 -11.04
CA GLN A 126 -19.06 3.50 -11.60
C GLN A 126 -18.26 4.72 -11.16
N ASP A 127 -17.73 5.49 -12.10
CA ASP A 127 -17.28 6.87 -11.86
C ASP A 127 -18.52 7.76 -11.73
N VAL A 128 -18.83 8.15 -10.50
CA VAL A 128 -20.07 8.89 -10.19
C VAL A 128 -20.10 10.27 -10.84
N LEU A 129 -18.93 10.95 -10.88
CA LEU A 129 -18.85 12.30 -11.43
C LEU A 129 -18.89 12.33 -12.96
N ALA A 130 -18.26 11.33 -13.59
CA ALA A 130 -18.28 11.20 -15.04
C ALA A 130 -19.54 10.49 -15.56
N ASN A 131 -20.27 9.81 -14.66
CA ASN A 131 -21.39 8.92 -14.98
C ASN A 131 -21.00 7.82 -15.97
N GLU A 132 -19.81 7.23 -15.78
CA GLU A 132 -19.24 6.20 -16.64
C GLU A 132 -19.03 4.90 -15.85
N GLU A 133 -19.37 3.77 -16.48
CA GLU A 133 -19.03 2.44 -15.96
C GLU A 133 -17.66 2.00 -16.48
N ILE A 134 -16.79 1.58 -15.57
CA ILE A 134 -15.46 1.05 -15.88
C ILE A 134 -15.47 -0.45 -15.59
N THR A 135 -15.17 -1.25 -16.60
CA THR A 135 -15.05 -2.71 -16.44
C THR A 135 -13.74 -3.05 -15.76
N THR A 136 -13.81 -3.92 -14.75
CA THR A 136 -12.63 -4.40 -14.04
C THR A 136 -11.93 -5.52 -14.82
N VAL A 137 -10.65 -5.68 -14.57
CA VAL A 137 -9.85 -6.81 -15.07
C VAL A 137 -9.30 -7.64 -13.91
N PRO A 138 -9.18 -8.97 -14.05
CA PRO A 138 -8.56 -9.79 -13.02
C PRO A 138 -7.13 -9.35 -12.73
N SER A 139 -6.78 -9.23 -11.45
CA SER A 139 -5.46 -8.84 -11.00
C SER A 139 -4.98 -9.80 -9.92
N LYS A 140 -3.70 -10.19 -9.99
CA LYS A 140 -3.08 -10.95 -8.91
C LYS A 140 -2.76 -10.01 -7.77
N GLY A 141 -3.20 -10.35 -6.57
CA GLY A 141 -2.86 -9.62 -5.38
C GLY A 141 -1.45 -9.89 -4.88
N ASP A 142 -0.96 -9.01 -4.03
CA ASP A 142 0.32 -9.20 -3.34
C ASP A 142 0.27 -10.37 -2.37
N ARG A 143 1.39 -11.07 -2.26
CA ARG A 143 1.60 -12.08 -1.23
C ARG A 143 1.82 -11.40 0.11
N ILE A 144 0.91 -11.61 1.05
CA ILE A 144 1.16 -11.34 2.46
C ILE A 144 1.70 -12.65 3.06
N TRP A 145 2.82 -12.58 3.77
CA TRP A 145 3.51 -13.74 4.34
C TRP A 145 2.55 -14.67 5.09
N GLY A 146 2.59 -15.97 4.77
CA GLY A 146 1.74 -16.98 5.41
C GLY A 146 0.28 -17.02 4.94
N ARG A 147 -0.16 -16.10 4.05
CA ARG A 147 -1.51 -16.09 3.48
C ARG A 147 -1.48 -16.32 1.98
N GLN A 148 -2.56 -16.91 1.46
CA GLN A 148 -2.77 -17.05 0.01
C GLN A 148 -2.78 -15.68 -0.67
N LEU A 149 -2.33 -15.66 -1.93
CA LEU A 149 -2.55 -14.53 -2.83
C LEU A 149 -4.04 -14.15 -2.78
N ILE A 150 -4.31 -12.90 -2.48
CA ILE A 150 -5.66 -12.37 -2.61
C ILE A 150 -5.85 -12.04 -4.08
N ASP A 151 -6.67 -12.84 -4.76
CA ASP A 151 -7.12 -12.48 -6.10
C ASP A 151 -8.00 -11.25 -6.01
N ASN A 152 -7.75 -10.28 -6.87
CA ASN A 152 -8.49 -9.04 -6.94
C ASN A 152 -9.02 -8.83 -8.37
N ALA A 153 -9.96 -7.93 -8.50
CA ALA A 153 -10.21 -7.23 -9.74
C ALA A 153 -9.57 -5.84 -9.66
N SER A 154 -9.21 -5.26 -10.77
CA SER A 154 -8.59 -3.93 -10.80
C SER A 154 -9.07 -3.07 -11.95
N ILE A 155 -8.97 -1.77 -11.78
CA ILE A 155 -9.04 -0.76 -12.84
C ILE A 155 -7.82 0.15 -12.76
N GLU A 156 -7.44 0.71 -13.88
CA GLU A 156 -6.45 1.79 -13.95
C GLU A 156 -7.14 3.09 -14.30
N ILE A 157 -6.86 4.13 -13.54
CA ILE A 157 -7.38 5.47 -13.76
C ILE A 157 -6.26 6.49 -13.83
N LYS A 158 -6.54 7.61 -14.49
CA LYS A 158 -5.68 8.79 -14.45
C LYS A 158 -6.35 9.88 -13.64
N LEU A 159 -5.58 10.48 -12.75
CA LEU A 159 -5.97 11.66 -11.99
C LEU A 159 -5.21 12.86 -12.51
N LYS A 160 -5.93 13.94 -12.75
CA LYS A 160 -5.34 15.25 -13.07
C LYS A 160 -4.62 15.80 -11.82
N PRO A 161 -3.74 16.81 -11.99
CA PRO A 161 -3.16 17.50 -10.85
C PRO A 161 -4.24 17.99 -9.89
N HIS A 162 -4.00 17.81 -8.57
CA HIS A 162 -4.87 18.28 -7.48
C HIS A 162 -6.36 17.98 -7.72
N SER A 163 -6.67 16.74 -8.11
CA SER A 163 -8.03 16.32 -8.44
C SER A 163 -8.43 15.01 -7.76
N PHE A 164 -9.71 14.73 -7.77
CA PHE A 164 -10.27 13.51 -7.22
C PHE A 164 -11.30 12.88 -8.18
N LYS A 165 -11.58 11.61 -7.93
CA LYS A 165 -12.68 10.85 -8.53
C LYS A 165 -13.49 10.16 -7.44
N VAL A 166 -14.78 10.02 -7.67
CA VAL A 166 -15.75 9.39 -6.78
C VAL A 166 -16.33 8.15 -7.43
N PHE A 167 -16.34 7.07 -6.71
CA PHE A 167 -16.83 5.78 -7.18
C PHE A 167 -17.85 5.20 -6.23
#